data_ef540858892494b8a9412c77f97809da
#
_entry.id   ef540858892494b8a9412c77f97809da
#
_cell.length_a   1.000
_cell.length_b   1.000
_cell.length_c   1.000
_cell.angle_alpha   90.00
_cell.angle_beta   90.00
_cell.angle_gamma   90.00
#
_symmetry.space_group_name_H-M   'P 1'
#
loop_
_entity.id
_entity.type
_entity.pdbx_description
1 polymer ?
#
loop_
_entity_poly.entity_id
_entity_poly.type
_entity_poly.pdbx_seq_one_letter_code
_entity_poly.pdbx_strand_id
1 'polypeptide(L)'
;MKVWVDGSPAAVAYVTEDIAKNIKQLKDEHTNNEAEYLAIIEALKIIGTTEILSDSQLVVNQINGVYAIKEPRLRYYCSQVWLLCKHKPWIKFTWIPRKENKAGKLLG
;
A
#
# COMPACT_ATOMS: atom_id res chain seq x y z
N MET A 1 -13.68 5.06 3.29
CA MET A 1 -13.67 4.71 1.85
C MET A 1 -12.57 3.72 1.52
N LYS A 2 -12.74 2.98 0.45
CA LYS A 2 -11.71 2.08 -0.05
C LYS A 2 -10.69 2.83 -0.88
N VAL A 3 -9.42 2.42 -0.78
CA VAL A 3 -8.32 2.97 -1.60
C VAL A 3 -7.54 1.80 -2.19
N TRP A 4 -7.44 1.75 -3.51
CA TRP A 4 -6.61 0.78 -4.22
C TRP A 4 -5.21 1.34 -4.35
N VAL A 5 -4.19 0.54 -4.13
CA VAL A 5 -2.79 0.97 -4.18
C VAL A 5 -1.96 0.06 -5.07
N ASP A 6 -0.92 0.61 -5.67
CA ASP A 6 0.07 -0.16 -6.41
C ASP A 6 1.41 0.56 -6.38
N GLY A 7 2.50 -0.21 -6.42
CA GLY A 7 3.84 0.33 -6.40
C GLY A 7 4.73 -0.35 -7.41
N SER A 8 5.58 0.44 -8.06
CA SER A 8 6.66 -0.02 -8.91
C SER A 8 7.96 0.63 -8.42
N PRO A 9 9.13 0.14 -8.83
CA PRO A 9 10.39 0.71 -8.34
C PRO A 9 10.53 2.23 -8.55
N ALA A 10 9.82 2.80 -9.53
CA ALA A 10 9.92 4.22 -9.87
C ALA A 10 8.74 5.06 -9.43
N ALA A 11 7.60 4.46 -9.07
CA ALA A 11 6.38 5.22 -8.78
C ALA A 11 5.40 4.45 -7.92
N VAL A 12 4.57 5.19 -7.20
CA VAL A 12 3.43 4.64 -6.47
C VAL A 12 2.16 5.28 -7.00
N ALA A 13 1.05 4.55 -6.93
CA ALA A 13 -0.24 5.03 -7.40
C ALA A 13 -1.34 4.65 -6.43
N TYR A 14 -2.40 5.47 -6.38
CA TYR A 14 -3.61 5.10 -5.69
C TYR A 14 -4.84 5.57 -6.46
N VAL A 15 -5.94 4.88 -6.24
CA VAL A 15 -7.28 5.24 -6.71
C VAL A 15 -8.21 5.15 -5.53
N THR A 16 -8.96 6.21 -5.27
CA THR A 16 -9.95 6.20 -4.19
C THR A 16 -11.31 5.77 -4.70
N GLU A 17 -12.19 5.39 -3.79
CA GLU A 17 -13.55 4.96 -4.08
C GLU A 17 -14.37 6.04 -4.80
N ASP A 18 -14.11 7.31 -4.50
CA ASP A 18 -14.73 8.46 -5.15
C ASP A 18 -13.98 8.92 -6.43
N ILE A 19 -13.16 8.02 -6.99
CA ILE A 19 -12.49 8.15 -8.29
C ILE A 19 -11.34 9.17 -8.33
N ALA A 20 -10.82 9.60 -7.19
CA ALA A 20 -9.58 10.38 -7.18
C ALA A 20 -8.40 9.46 -7.52
N LYS A 21 -7.52 9.91 -8.41
CA LYS A 21 -6.37 9.13 -8.86
C LYS A 21 -5.11 9.94 -8.65
N ASN A 22 -4.02 9.27 -8.29
CA ASN A 22 -2.74 9.93 -8.16
C ASN A 22 -1.60 8.97 -8.46
N ILE A 23 -0.56 9.49 -9.11
CA ILE A 23 0.70 8.80 -9.34
C ILE A 23 1.79 9.71 -8.77
N LYS A 24 2.63 9.15 -7.90
CA LYS A 24 3.75 9.86 -7.31
C LYS A 24 5.05 9.19 -7.74
N GLN A 25 5.91 9.96 -8.39
CA GLN A 25 7.24 9.47 -8.76
C GLN A 25 8.11 9.35 -7.52
N LEU A 26 8.88 8.27 -7.44
CA LEU A 26 9.81 8.04 -6.35
C LEU A 26 11.18 8.65 -6.72
N LYS A 27 11.84 9.29 -5.74
CA LYS A 27 13.12 9.96 -5.97
C LYS A 27 14.27 8.97 -6.10
N ASP A 28 14.23 7.90 -5.32
CA ASP A 28 15.29 6.89 -5.28
C ASP A 28 14.77 5.57 -5.84
N GLU A 29 15.71 4.70 -6.20
CA GLU A 29 15.35 3.35 -6.59
C GLU A 29 14.88 2.54 -5.39
N HIS A 30 13.77 1.84 -5.57
CA HIS A 30 13.21 0.96 -4.56
C HIS A 30 12.94 -0.42 -5.17
N THR A 31 12.89 -1.45 -4.32
CA THR A 31 12.40 -2.75 -4.76
C THR A 31 10.88 -2.71 -4.94
N ASN A 32 10.33 -3.69 -5.64
CA ASN A 32 8.88 -3.80 -5.80
C ASN A 32 8.17 -3.83 -4.44
N ASN A 33 8.69 -4.62 -3.49
CA ASN A 33 8.06 -4.74 -2.17
C ASN A 33 8.14 -3.44 -1.38
N GLU A 34 9.27 -2.71 -1.46
CA GLU A 34 9.38 -1.41 -0.82
C GLU A 34 8.35 -0.42 -1.41
N ALA A 35 8.22 -0.39 -2.73
CA ALA A 35 7.28 0.48 -3.41
C ALA A 35 5.82 0.16 -3.03
N GLU A 36 5.49 -1.11 -2.85
CA GLU A 36 4.16 -1.52 -2.38
C GLU A 36 3.87 -0.94 -0.99
N TYR A 37 4.84 -1.00 -0.07
CA TYR A 37 4.69 -0.37 1.24
C TYR A 37 4.54 1.14 1.13
N LEU A 38 5.33 1.78 0.27
CA LEU A 38 5.26 3.24 0.09
C LEU A 38 3.91 3.67 -0.46
N ALA A 39 3.31 2.89 -1.36
CA ALA A 39 1.97 3.16 -1.87
C ALA A 39 0.93 3.10 -0.74
N ILE A 40 1.04 2.13 0.14
CA ILE A 40 0.16 1.98 1.30
C ILE A 40 0.32 3.18 2.24
N ILE A 41 1.55 3.60 2.50
CA ILE A 41 1.82 4.74 3.36
C ILE A 41 1.17 6.02 2.79
N GLU A 42 1.25 6.23 1.48
CA GLU A 42 0.59 7.37 0.84
C GLU A 42 -0.94 7.30 1.01
N ALA A 43 -1.51 6.11 0.84
CA ALA A 43 -2.96 5.93 1.01
C ALA A 43 -3.42 6.19 2.46
N LEU A 44 -2.58 5.85 3.44
CA LEU A 44 -2.90 6.09 4.86
C LEU A 44 -2.96 7.56 5.21
N LYS A 45 -2.37 8.43 4.41
CA LYS A 45 -2.43 9.88 4.60
C LYS A 45 -3.74 10.49 4.11
N ILE A 46 -4.54 9.75 3.37
CA ILE A 46 -5.81 10.24 2.82
C ILE A 46 -6.87 10.17 3.91
N ILE A 47 -7.53 11.31 4.16
CA ILE A 47 -8.61 11.40 5.15
C ILE A 47 -9.79 10.55 4.67
N GLY A 48 -10.33 9.74 5.57
CA GLY A 48 -11.49 8.89 5.26
C GLY A 48 -11.15 7.50 4.75
N THR A 49 -9.88 7.14 4.65
CA THR A 49 -9.47 5.79 4.29
C THR A 49 -9.89 4.80 5.38
N THR A 50 -10.63 3.77 4.98
CA THR A 50 -11.07 2.69 5.90
C THR A 50 -10.57 1.32 5.47
N GLU A 51 -10.24 1.16 4.18
CA GLU A 51 -9.74 -0.12 3.67
C GLU A 51 -8.73 0.15 2.56
N ILE A 52 -7.60 -0.52 2.62
CA ILE A 52 -6.57 -0.46 1.58
C ILE A 52 -6.51 -1.79 0.88
N LEU A 53 -6.64 -1.76 -0.46
CA LEU A 53 -6.66 -2.94 -1.31
C LEU A 53 -5.39 -2.98 -2.16
N SER A 54 -4.66 -4.08 -2.07
CA SER A 54 -3.37 -4.28 -2.75
C SER A 54 -3.31 -5.66 -3.37
N ASP A 55 -2.64 -5.79 -4.50
CA ASP A 55 -2.39 -7.10 -5.10
C ASP A 55 -1.08 -7.74 -4.62
N SER A 56 -0.37 -7.12 -3.70
CA SER A 56 0.81 -7.71 -3.08
C SER A 56 0.42 -8.59 -1.91
N GLN A 57 0.32 -9.88 -2.14
CA GLN A 57 -0.01 -10.86 -1.10
C GLN A 57 1.01 -10.84 0.03
N LEU A 58 2.30 -10.71 -0.32
CA LEU A 58 3.38 -10.65 0.67
C LEU A 58 3.18 -9.48 1.63
N VAL A 59 3.02 -8.27 1.08
CA VAL A 59 2.94 -7.05 1.89
C VAL A 59 1.67 -7.03 2.75
N VAL A 60 0.53 -7.39 2.18
CA VAL A 60 -0.73 -7.44 2.92
C VAL A 60 -0.63 -8.43 4.09
N ASN A 61 -0.07 -9.62 3.85
CA ASN A 61 0.06 -10.63 4.89
C ASN A 61 1.10 -10.26 5.94
N GLN A 62 2.14 -9.51 5.58
CA GLN A 62 3.09 -8.98 6.56
C GLN A 62 2.43 -7.95 7.47
N ILE A 63 1.66 -7.03 6.90
CA ILE A 63 0.96 -6.00 7.67
C ILE A 63 -0.07 -6.63 8.62
N ASN A 64 -0.79 -7.64 8.14
CA ASN A 64 -1.80 -8.35 8.94
C ASN A 64 -1.20 -9.35 9.95
N GLY A 65 0.13 -9.48 9.99
CA GLY A 65 0.80 -10.36 10.94
C GLY A 65 0.73 -11.84 10.59
N VAL A 66 0.34 -12.19 9.35
CA VAL A 66 0.25 -13.57 8.90
C VAL A 66 1.62 -14.11 8.46
N TYR A 67 2.42 -13.25 7.81
CA TYR A 67 3.76 -13.61 7.35
C TYR A 67 4.82 -12.91 8.20
N ALA A 68 5.89 -13.64 8.52
CA ALA A 68 7.07 -13.05 9.15
C ALA A 68 7.77 -12.10 8.18
N ILE A 69 8.40 -11.07 8.73
CA ILE A 69 9.16 -10.11 7.95
C ILE A 69 10.65 -10.34 8.20
N LYS A 70 11.36 -10.88 7.21
CA LYS A 70 12.77 -11.23 7.35
C LYS A 70 13.71 -10.10 6.95
N GLU A 71 13.31 -9.29 5.96
CA GLU A 71 14.12 -8.19 5.48
C GLU A 71 14.02 -6.96 6.37
N PRO A 72 15.17 -6.40 6.86
CA PRO A 72 15.14 -5.22 7.72
C PRO A 72 14.44 -4.00 7.11
N ARG A 73 14.61 -3.78 5.80
CA ARG A 73 13.94 -2.65 5.12
C ARG A 73 12.43 -2.79 5.15
N LEU A 74 11.92 -4.01 4.93
CA LEU A 74 10.49 -4.24 4.97
C LEU A 74 9.95 -4.15 6.39
N ARG A 75 10.72 -4.56 7.39
CA ARG A 75 10.35 -4.36 8.80
C ARG A 75 10.20 -2.88 9.11
N TYR A 76 11.09 -2.05 8.59
CA TYR A 76 11.03 -0.60 8.78
C TYR A 76 9.73 -0.04 8.21
N TYR A 77 9.43 -0.36 6.94
CA TYR A 77 8.21 0.15 6.30
C TYR A 77 6.94 -0.39 6.97
N CYS A 78 6.92 -1.65 7.34
CA CYS A 78 5.78 -2.23 8.04
C CYS A 78 5.56 -1.54 9.39
N SER A 79 6.63 -1.24 10.12
CA SER A 79 6.52 -0.52 11.38
C SER A 79 5.97 0.89 11.18
N GLN A 80 6.28 1.54 10.08
CA GLN A 80 5.70 2.85 9.73
C GLN A 80 4.20 2.74 9.48
N VAL A 81 3.77 1.69 8.77
CA VAL A 81 2.34 1.42 8.55
C VAL A 81 1.63 1.24 9.88
N TRP A 82 2.16 0.38 10.75
CA TRP A 82 1.55 0.14 12.06
C TRP A 82 1.49 1.40 12.92
N LEU A 83 2.52 2.23 12.87
CA LEU A 83 2.55 3.48 13.61
C LEU A 83 1.47 4.45 13.12
N LEU A 84 1.28 4.56 11.79
CA LEU A 84 0.24 5.39 11.21
C LEU A 84 -1.16 4.90 11.57
N CYS A 85 -1.31 3.59 11.80
CA CYS A 85 -2.60 2.98 12.14
C CYS A 85 -2.86 2.91 13.65
N LYS A 86 -1.92 3.35 14.48
CA LYS A 86 -2.03 3.23 15.94
C LYS A 86 -3.34 3.80 16.49
N HIS A 87 -3.77 4.93 15.95
CA HIS A 87 -5.01 5.58 16.35
C HIS A 87 -6.17 5.35 15.38
N LYS A 88 -5.98 4.43 14.41
CA LYS A 88 -6.98 4.08 13.40
C LYS A 88 -7.06 2.57 13.25
N PRO A 89 -7.34 1.84 14.34
CA PRO A 89 -7.29 0.36 14.32
C PRO A 89 -8.38 -0.27 13.45
N TRP A 90 -9.34 0.52 12.98
CA TRP A 90 -10.42 0.06 12.10
C TRP A 90 -9.98 -0.08 10.65
N ILE A 91 -8.80 0.42 10.25
CA ILE A 91 -8.35 0.32 8.86
C ILE A 91 -8.03 -1.13 8.52
N LYS A 92 -8.61 -1.62 7.43
CA LYS A 92 -8.38 -2.97 6.93
C LYS A 92 -7.37 -2.96 5.79
N PHE A 93 -6.57 -4.01 5.72
CA PHE A 93 -5.65 -4.27 4.61
C PHE A 93 -6.10 -5.55 3.93
N THR A 94 -6.50 -5.45 2.67
CA THR A 94 -7.12 -6.55 1.92
C THR A 94 -6.33 -6.85 0.66
N TRP A 95 -5.99 -8.13 0.48
CA TRP A 95 -5.40 -8.58 -0.77
C TRP A 95 -6.49 -8.78 -1.82
N ILE A 96 -6.20 -8.34 -3.05
CA ILE A 96 -7.06 -8.57 -4.20
C ILE A 96 -6.21 -9.08 -5.37
N PRO A 97 -6.81 -9.83 -6.32
CA PRO A 97 -6.10 -10.21 -7.54
C PRO A 97 -5.70 -8.98 -8.36
N ARG A 98 -4.58 -9.08 -9.07
CA ARG A 98 -4.06 -7.96 -9.86
C ARG A 98 -5.07 -7.40 -10.86
N LYS A 99 -5.86 -8.26 -11.50
CA LYS A 99 -6.86 -7.82 -12.48
C LYS A 99 -7.95 -6.93 -11.88
N GLU A 100 -8.13 -6.98 -10.56
CA GLU A 100 -9.11 -6.17 -9.85
C GLU A 100 -8.50 -4.91 -9.25
N ASN A 101 -7.19 -4.72 -9.36
CA ASN A 101 -6.53 -3.57 -8.77
C ASN A 101 -6.61 -2.35 -9.68
N LYS A 102 -7.48 -1.42 -9.31
CA LYS A 102 -7.70 -0.18 -10.07
C LYS A 102 -6.43 0.67 -10.17
N ALA A 103 -5.59 0.68 -9.14
CA ALA A 103 -4.34 1.44 -9.14
C ALA A 103 -3.29 0.79 -10.03
N GLY A 104 -3.29 -0.54 -10.16
CA GLY A 104 -2.34 -1.24 -11.03
C GLY A 104 -2.44 -0.82 -12.49
N LYS A 105 -3.63 -0.40 -12.92
CA LYS A 105 -3.86 0.06 -14.29
C LYS A 105 -3.20 1.41 -14.56
N LEU A 106 -2.90 2.20 -13.53
CA LEU A 106 -2.24 3.49 -13.68
C LEU A 106 -0.74 3.35 -13.93
N LEU A 107 -0.12 2.32 -13.38
CA LEU A 107 1.32 2.10 -13.51
C LEU A 107 1.70 1.20 -14.68
N GLY A 108 0.72 0.64 -15.32
CA GLY A 108 0.94 -0.20 -16.46
C GLY A 108 0.38 -1.56 -16.32
#